data_57c9d1076dc6f17474c5d542ada4562b
#
_entry.id   57c9d1076dc6f17474c5d542ada4562b
#
_cell.length_a   1.000
_cell.length_b   1.000
_cell.length_c   1.000
_cell.angle_alpha   90.00
_cell.angle_beta   90.00
_cell.angle_gamma   90.00
#
_symmetry.space_group_name_H-M   'P 1'
#
loop_
_entity.id
_entity.type
_entity.pdbx_description
1 polymer ?
#
loop_
_entity_poly.entity_id
_entity_poly.type
_entity_poly.pdbx_seq_one_letter_code
_entity_poly.pdbx_strand_id
1 'polypeptide(L)'
;MIRPTRFSASLGEALPVLEKQFTTVDLVAYGAATWDWHRLHYDLEYAHSKKLPGVIVDGQAFGALLARAALDWAGPRAFITRMSLRMKSMAFAGDTLRTEGQVASMNDNLVTISQRLMNQDRVAAEATTEIRLPA
;
A
#
# COMPACT_ATOMS: atom_id res chain seq x y z
N MET A 1 16.54 -5.09 -3.39
CA MET A 1 16.78 -6.39 -4.09
C MET A 1 15.88 -6.43 -5.31
N ILE A 2 16.47 -6.66 -6.48
CA ILE A 2 15.68 -6.85 -7.70
C ILE A 2 15.09 -8.25 -7.66
N ARG A 3 13.78 -8.36 -7.64
CA ARG A 3 13.11 -9.65 -7.68
C ARG A 3 13.11 -10.19 -9.11
N PRO A 4 13.14 -11.52 -9.29
CA PRO A 4 13.07 -12.10 -10.60
C PRO A 4 11.74 -11.77 -11.28
N THR A 5 11.78 -11.66 -12.62
CA THR A 5 10.57 -11.52 -13.42
C THR A 5 9.68 -12.74 -13.26
N ARG A 6 8.41 -12.51 -13.00
CA ARG A 6 7.40 -13.56 -12.90
C ARG A 6 6.62 -13.64 -14.21
N PHE A 7 6.39 -14.85 -14.69
CA PHE A 7 5.65 -15.11 -15.94
C PHE A 7 4.31 -15.79 -15.68
N SER A 8 4.09 -16.32 -14.49
CA SER A 8 2.87 -17.01 -14.11
C SER A 8 2.57 -16.84 -12.64
N ALA A 9 1.35 -17.17 -12.27
CA ALA A 9 0.87 -17.15 -10.89
C ALA A 9 -0.04 -18.35 -10.65
N SER A 10 -0.31 -18.65 -9.39
CA SER A 10 -1.26 -19.70 -8.99
C SER A 10 -2.41 -19.07 -8.21
N LEU A 11 -3.63 -19.55 -8.46
CA LEU A 11 -4.82 -19.13 -7.72
C LEU A 11 -4.62 -19.37 -6.22
N GLY A 12 -4.90 -18.34 -5.40
CA GLY A 12 -4.73 -18.41 -3.96
C GLY A 12 -3.29 -18.19 -3.48
N GLU A 13 -2.32 -18.04 -4.38
CA GLU A 13 -0.94 -17.76 -4.02
C GLU A 13 -0.86 -16.48 -3.17
N ALA A 14 -0.18 -16.57 -2.02
CA ALA A 14 0.03 -15.42 -1.15
C ALA A 14 1.20 -14.56 -1.61
N LEU A 15 1.03 -13.25 -1.55
CA LEU A 15 2.12 -12.31 -1.76
C LEU A 15 2.99 -12.21 -0.50
N PRO A 16 4.30 -11.98 -0.64
CA PRO A 16 5.15 -11.67 0.50
C PRO A 16 4.65 -10.45 1.25
N VAL A 17 4.71 -10.50 2.57
CA VAL A 17 4.33 -9.38 3.44
C VAL A 17 5.39 -8.28 3.35
N LEU A 18 4.94 -7.05 3.17
CA LEU A 18 5.76 -5.85 3.27
C LEU A 18 5.33 -5.10 4.53
N GLU A 19 6.29 -4.78 5.40
CA GLU A 19 6.04 -3.97 6.59
C GLU A 19 6.66 -2.59 6.43
N LYS A 20 5.97 -1.57 6.93
CA LYS A 20 6.45 -0.20 6.95
C LYS A 20 5.96 0.52 8.19
N GLN A 21 6.88 1.11 8.93
CA GLN A 21 6.59 2.10 9.97
C GLN A 21 6.84 3.49 9.39
N PHE A 22 5.81 4.32 9.36
CA PHE A 22 5.94 5.70 8.91
C PHE A 22 6.38 6.59 10.07
N THR A 23 7.51 7.26 9.90
CA THR A 23 7.96 8.33 10.79
C THR A 23 7.39 9.68 10.34
N THR A 24 7.47 10.70 11.20
CA THR A 24 7.11 12.07 10.82
C THR A 24 7.94 12.58 9.64
N VAL A 25 9.20 12.17 9.56
CA VAL A 25 10.10 12.53 8.43
C VAL A 25 9.59 11.88 7.13
N ASP A 26 9.17 10.63 7.19
CA ASP A 26 8.57 9.95 6.02
C ASP A 26 7.33 10.69 5.52
N LEU A 27 6.48 11.15 6.44
CA LEU A 27 5.25 11.86 6.09
C LEU A 27 5.53 13.22 5.44
N VAL A 28 6.51 13.95 5.93
CA VAL A 28 6.96 15.22 5.31
C VAL A 28 7.54 14.94 3.92
N ALA A 29 8.37 13.92 3.78
CA ALA A 29 8.97 13.55 2.50
C ALA A 29 7.90 13.11 1.48
N TYR A 30 6.91 12.34 1.93
CA TYR A 30 5.80 11.91 1.07
C TYR A 30 4.95 13.10 0.63
N GLY A 31 4.64 14.01 1.55
CA GLY A 31 3.92 15.25 1.25
C GLY A 31 4.66 16.12 0.23
N ALA A 32 5.99 16.21 0.34
CA ALA A 32 6.83 16.92 -0.62
C ALA A 32 6.79 16.25 -2.00
N ALA A 33 6.89 14.93 -2.04
CA ALA A 33 6.90 14.16 -3.29
C ALA A 33 5.56 14.19 -4.03
N THR A 34 4.45 14.22 -3.29
CA THR A 34 3.08 14.22 -3.85
C THR A 34 2.44 15.60 -3.89
N TRP A 35 3.14 16.62 -3.39
CA TRP A 35 2.65 17.99 -3.24
C TRP A 35 1.37 18.08 -2.39
N ASP A 36 1.27 17.21 -1.39
CA ASP A 36 0.16 17.20 -0.43
C ASP A 36 0.62 17.79 0.90
N TRP A 37 0.33 19.07 1.09
CA TRP A 37 0.75 19.83 2.27
C TRP A 37 -0.38 20.00 3.28
N HIS A 38 -1.32 19.07 3.35
CA HIS A 38 -2.36 19.13 4.37
C HIS A 38 -1.74 19.00 5.75
N ARG A 39 -2.06 19.94 6.64
CA ARG A 39 -1.45 20.04 7.98
C ARG A 39 -1.59 18.79 8.84
N LEU A 40 -2.63 17.98 8.63
CA LEU A 40 -2.82 16.72 9.35
C LEU A 40 -1.67 15.71 9.16
N HIS A 41 -0.86 15.86 8.10
CA HIS A 41 0.24 14.94 7.81
C HIS A 41 1.58 15.36 8.42
N TYR A 42 1.72 16.58 8.94
CA TYR A 42 3.00 17.05 9.48
C TYR A 42 2.92 17.96 10.69
N ASP A 43 1.76 18.56 10.98
CA ASP A 43 1.59 19.52 12.05
C ASP A 43 0.91 18.85 13.24
N LEU A 44 1.73 18.46 14.23
CA LEU A 44 1.24 17.74 15.40
C LEU A 44 0.27 18.58 16.24
N GLU A 45 0.53 19.86 16.41
CA GLU A 45 -0.34 20.75 17.15
C GLU A 45 -1.70 20.88 16.47
N TYR A 46 -1.70 21.02 15.15
CA TYR A 46 -2.94 21.03 14.38
C TYR A 46 -3.70 19.71 14.49
N ALA A 47 -3.00 18.57 14.40
CA ALA A 47 -3.62 17.26 14.56
C ALA A 47 -4.29 17.11 15.95
N HIS A 48 -3.59 17.52 17.01
CA HIS A 48 -4.15 17.53 18.37
C HIS A 48 -5.34 18.47 18.49
N SER A 49 -5.35 19.61 17.81
CA SER A 49 -6.50 20.53 17.79
C SER A 49 -7.74 19.88 17.14
N LYS A 50 -7.55 18.89 16.28
CA LYS A 50 -8.60 18.08 15.66
C LYS A 50 -8.93 16.83 16.45
N LYS A 51 -8.43 16.71 17.69
CA LYS A 51 -8.63 15.57 18.59
C LYS A 51 -8.08 14.25 18.04
N LEU A 52 -7.03 14.34 17.23
CA LEU A 52 -6.31 13.17 16.74
C LEU A 52 -5.11 12.88 17.65
N PRO A 53 -4.74 11.60 17.83
CA PRO A 53 -3.62 11.22 18.69
C PRO A 53 -2.25 11.59 18.11
N GLY A 54 -2.16 11.89 16.82
CA GLY A 54 -0.92 12.22 16.13
C GLY A 54 -1.17 12.65 14.70
N VAL A 55 -0.09 12.92 13.97
CA VAL A 55 -0.19 13.20 12.54
C VAL A 55 -0.57 11.93 11.78
N ILE A 56 -1.44 12.05 10.79
CA ILE A 56 -1.99 10.91 10.06
C ILE A 56 -1.13 10.57 8.85
N VAL A 57 -1.02 9.28 8.56
CA VAL A 57 -0.43 8.79 7.33
C VAL A 57 -1.36 9.12 6.16
N ASP A 58 -0.81 9.69 5.09
CA ASP A 58 -1.57 9.99 3.89
C ASP A 58 -2.17 8.71 3.30
N GLY A 59 -3.47 8.74 3.00
CA GLY A 59 -4.17 7.61 2.40
C GLY A 59 -3.60 7.17 1.05
N GLN A 60 -3.00 8.10 0.29
CA GLN A 60 -2.28 7.75 -0.94
C GLN A 60 -1.08 6.85 -0.67
N ALA A 61 -0.43 6.99 0.49
CA ALA A 61 0.68 6.12 0.89
C ALA A 61 0.22 4.68 1.12
N PHE A 62 -1.03 4.46 1.52
CA PHE A 62 -1.61 3.11 1.62
C PHE A 62 -1.62 2.41 0.26
N GLY A 63 -2.10 3.11 -0.76
CA GLY A 63 -2.09 2.62 -2.13
C GLY A 63 -0.68 2.36 -2.64
N ALA A 64 0.25 3.25 -2.33
CA ALA A 64 1.66 3.10 -2.73
C ALA A 64 2.29 1.84 -2.12
N LEU A 65 2.03 1.54 -0.84
CA LEU A 65 2.52 0.31 -0.19
C LEU A 65 1.94 -0.94 -0.84
N LEU A 66 0.64 -0.96 -1.10
CA LEU A 66 -0.02 -2.10 -1.72
C LEU A 66 0.45 -2.31 -3.16
N ALA A 67 0.60 -1.23 -3.93
CA ALA A 67 1.15 -1.27 -5.28
C ALA A 67 2.59 -1.80 -5.28
N ARG A 68 3.42 -1.33 -4.35
CA ARG A 68 4.79 -1.81 -4.20
C ARG A 68 4.83 -3.31 -3.88
N ALA A 69 3.98 -3.78 -2.96
CA ALA A 69 3.92 -5.20 -2.62
C ALA A 69 3.56 -6.06 -3.84
N ALA A 70 2.61 -5.60 -4.65
CA ALA A 70 2.21 -6.28 -5.88
C ALA A 70 3.34 -6.29 -6.93
N LEU A 71 4.00 -5.15 -7.16
CA LEU A 71 5.11 -5.05 -8.11
C LEU A 71 6.34 -5.82 -7.65
N ASP A 72 6.66 -5.78 -6.36
CA ASP A 72 7.76 -6.57 -5.81
C ASP A 72 7.53 -8.06 -6.01
N TRP A 73 6.29 -8.53 -5.83
CA TRP A 73 5.92 -9.92 -6.09
C TRP A 73 6.01 -10.28 -7.56
N ALA A 74 5.52 -9.42 -8.44
CA ALA A 74 5.40 -9.70 -9.87
C ALA A 74 6.71 -9.52 -10.64
N GLY A 75 7.62 -8.68 -10.14
CA GLY A 75 8.92 -8.41 -10.74
C GLY A 75 8.94 -7.24 -11.72
N PRO A 76 10.13 -6.92 -12.28
CA PRO A 76 10.35 -5.63 -12.94
C PRO A 76 9.69 -5.49 -14.32
N ARG A 77 9.20 -6.58 -14.91
CA ARG A 77 8.52 -6.56 -16.21
C ARG A 77 7.00 -6.58 -16.11
N ALA A 78 6.46 -6.55 -14.88
CA ALA A 78 5.04 -6.51 -14.66
C ALA A 78 4.51 -5.06 -14.71
N PHE A 79 3.23 -4.92 -14.98
CA PHE A 79 2.58 -3.63 -15.08
C PHE A 79 1.20 -3.66 -14.40
N ILE A 80 0.97 -2.73 -13.46
CA ILE A 80 -0.36 -2.55 -12.86
C ILE A 80 -1.25 -1.87 -13.89
N THR A 81 -2.31 -2.56 -14.30
CA THR A 81 -3.28 -2.04 -15.28
C THR A 81 -4.45 -1.33 -14.60
N ARG A 82 -4.76 -1.74 -13.37
CA ARG A 82 -5.86 -1.16 -12.61
C ARG A 82 -5.64 -1.40 -11.12
N MET A 83 -6.00 -0.42 -10.31
CA MET A 83 -6.03 -0.55 -8.85
C MET A 83 -7.25 0.18 -8.30
N SER A 84 -8.02 -0.53 -7.48
CA SER A 84 -9.14 0.02 -6.75
C SER A 84 -8.79 -0.01 -5.27
N LEU A 85 -8.87 1.13 -4.59
CA LEU A 85 -8.49 1.28 -3.19
C LEU A 85 -9.68 1.80 -2.39
N ARG A 86 -9.91 1.18 -1.23
CA ARG A 86 -10.88 1.66 -0.24
C ARG A 86 -10.18 1.84 1.10
N MET A 87 -10.14 3.07 1.58
CA MET A 87 -9.64 3.38 2.92
C MET A 87 -10.68 3.02 3.97
N LYS A 88 -10.27 2.36 5.05
CA LYS A 88 -11.13 1.86 6.13
C LYS A 88 -10.89 2.56 7.45
N SER A 89 -9.64 2.86 7.78
CA SER A 89 -9.26 3.50 9.04
C SER A 89 -7.98 4.32 8.86
N MET A 90 -7.81 5.29 9.76
CA MET A 90 -6.60 6.09 9.80
C MET A 90 -5.44 5.31 10.41
N ALA A 91 -4.23 5.65 9.97
CA ALA A 91 -2.99 5.26 10.63
C ALA A 91 -2.21 6.53 10.99
N PHE A 92 -1.38 6.44 12.00
CA PHE A 92 -0.64 7.57 12.56
C PHE A 92 0.86 7.32 12.46
N ALA A 93 1.64 8.39 12.49
CA ALA A 93 3.09 8.27 12.57
C ALA A 93 3.47 7.37 13.75
N GLY A 94 4.38 6.42 13.51
CA GLY A 94 4.79 5.42 14.48
C GLY A 94 4.06 4.09 14.37
N ASP A 95 2.90 4.04 13.71
CA ASP A 95 2.22 2.78 13.44
C ASP A 95 3.01 1.92 12.47
N THR A 96 3.02 0.62 12.71
CA THR A 96 3.61 -0.36 11.78
C THR A 96 2.49 -0.97 10.94
N LEU A 97 2.56 -0.73 9.64
CA LEU A 97 1.60 -1.23 8.67
C LEU A 97 2.19 -2.44 7.95
N ARG A 98 1.37 -3.45 7.67
CA ARG A 98 1.79 -4.61 6.90
C ARG A 98 0.81 -4.91 5.79
N THR A 99 1.32 -5.30 4.65
CA THR A 99 0.51 -5.70 3.51
C THR A 99 0.17 -7.18 3.59
N GLU A 100 -1.04 -7.52 3.20
CA GLU A 100 -1.47 -8.89 2.93
C GLU A 100 -2.04 -8.93 1.52
N GLY A 101 -1.81 -10.00 0.80
CA GLY A 101 -2.34 -10.15 -0.54
C GLY A 101 -2.33 -11.58 -1.01
N GLN A 102 -3.25 -11.88 -1.92
CA GLN A 102 -3.32 -13.19 -2.56
C GLN A 102 -3.88 -13.05 -3.97
N VAL A 103 -3.52 -13.99 -4.83
CA VAL A 103 -4.06 -14.09 -6.18
C VAL A 103 -5.52 -14.53 -6.09
N ALA A 104 -6.43 -13.65 -6.52
CA ALA A 104 -7.88 -13.90 -6.47
C ALA A 104 -8.41 -14.52 -7.77
N SER A 105 -7.86 -14.13 -8.92
CA SER A 105 -8.23 -14.66 -10.22
C SER A 105 -7.14 -14.44 -11.25
N MET A 106 -7.22 -15.18 -12.34
CA MET A 106 -6.29 -15.08 -13.45
C MET A 106 -7.03 -15.22 -14.77
N ASN A 107 -6.61 -14.45 -15.77
CA ASN A 107 -7.05 -14.56 -17.14
C ASN A 107 -5.81 -14.39 -18.03
N ASP A 108 -5.26 -15.50 -18.52
CA ASP A 108 -3.97 -15.53 -19.20
C ASP A 108 -2.86 -14.89 -18.34
N ASN A 109 -2.21 -13.84 -18.82
CA ASN A 109 -1.16 -13.12 -18.08
C ASN A 109 -1.69 -11.95 -17.23
N LEU A 110 -3.01 -11.78 -17.17
CA LEU A 110 -3.66 -10.76 -16.36
C LEU A 110 -4.09 -11.37 -15.03
N VAL A 111 -3.49 -10.89 -13.95
CA VAL A 111 -3.69 -11.44 -12.60
C VAL A 111 -4.39 -10.40 -11.74
N THR A 112 -5.46 -10.81 -11.07
CA THR A 112 -6.16 -9.98 -10.08
C THR A 112 -5.73 -10.40 -8.67
N ILE A 113 -5.26 -9.42 -7.91
CA ILE A 113 -4.78 -9.61 -6.55
C ILE A 113 -5.73 -8.91 -5.59
N SER A 114 -6.18 -9.63 -4.56
CA SER A 114 -6.92 -9.07 -3.44
C SER A 114 -5.92 -8.71 -2.34
N GLN A 115 -5.96 -7.48 -1.85
CA GLN A 115 -4.99 -6.97 -0.88
C GLN A 115 -5.66 -6.27 0.29
N ARG A 116 -5.00 -6.33 1.44
CA ARG A 116 -5.33 -5.53 2.62
C ARG A 116 -4.06 -4.90 3.18
N LEU A 117 -4.22 -3.71 3.74
CA LEU A 117 -3.22 -3.07 4.56
C LEU A 117 -3.68 -3.12 6.00
N MET A 118 -2.89 -3.75 6.86
CA MET A 118 -3.23 -3.98 8.26
C MET A 118 -2.43 -3.06 9.17
N ASN A 119 -3.13 -2.48 10.14
CA ASN A 119 -2.53 -1.79 11.27
C ASN A 119 -2.89 -2.59 12.52
N GLN A 120 -2.00 -3.49 12.95
CA GLN A 120 -2.29 -4.52 13.96
C GLN A 120 -3.51 -5.35 13.51
N ASP A 121 -4.58 -5.39 14.30
CA ASP A 121 -5.79 -6.15 13.99
C ASP A 121 -6.81 -5.34 13.17
N ARG A 122 -6.49 -4.07 12.87
CA ARG A 122 -7.38 -3.18 12.15
C ARG A 122 -7.02 -3.12 10.68
N VAL A 123 -8.03 -3.19 9.82
CA VAL A 123 -7.85 -2.97 8.38
C VAL A 123 -7.75 -1.47 8.12
N ALA A 124 -6.61 -1.01 7.64
CA ALA A 124 -6.42 0.39 7.22
C ALA A 124 -6.96 0.64 5.81
N ALA A 125 -6.75 -0.31 4.91
CA ALA A 125 -7.23 -0.21 3.54
C ALA A 125 -7.42 -1.60 2.91
N GLU A 126 -8.27 -1.66 1.90
CA GLU A 126 -8.48 -2.82 1.03
C GLU A 126 -8.26 -2.40 -0.41
N ALA A 127 -7.69 -3.28 -1.22
CA ALA A 127 -7.49 -3.02 -2.63
C ALA A 127 -7.72 -4.27 -3.48
N THR A 128 -8.13 -4.02 -4.71
CA THR A 128 -8.10 -4.99 -5.79
C THR A 128 -7.15 -4.46 -6.84
N THR A 129 -6.09 -5.19 -7.12
CA THR A 129 -5.03 -4.78 -8.03
C THR A 129 -4.96 -5.76 -9.20
N GLU A 130 -5.12 -5.24 -10.39
CA GLU A 130 -4.94 -6.00 -11.62
C GLU A 130 -3.55 -5.74 -12.17
N ILE A 131 -2.79 -6.79 -12.41
CA ILE A 131 -1.42 -6.71 -12.85
C ILE A 131 -1.21 -7.61 -14.08
N ARG A 132 -0.56 -7.06 -15.09
CA ARG A 132 -0.17 -7.83 -16.27
C ARG A 132 1.24 -8.35 -16.09
N LEU A 133 1.39 -9.67 -16.17
CA LEU A 133 2.68 -10.32 -16.24
C LEU A 133 3.19 -10.32 -17.69
N PRO A 134 4.51 -10.35 -17.90
CA PRO A 134 5.04 -10.48 -19.25
C PRO A 134 4.62 -11.82 -19.88
N ALA A 135 4.44 -11.76 -21.18
CA ALA A 135 4.15 -12.95 -21.98
C ALA A 135 5.39 -13.84 -22.15
#